data_fad8746dc0d13584b23ab3fa1c75539a
#
_entry.id   fad8746dc0d13584b23ab3fa1c75539a
#
_cell.length_a   1.000
_cell.length_b   1.000
_cell.length_c   1.000
_cell.angle_alpha   90.00
_cell.angle_beta   90.00
_cell.angle_gamma   90.00
#
_symmetry.space_group_name_H-M   'P 1'
#
loop_
_entity.id
_entity.type
_entity.pdbx_description
1 polymer ?
#
loop_
_entity_poly.entity_id
_entity_poly.type
_entity_poly.pdbx_seq_one_letter_code
_entity_poly.pdbx_strand_id
1 'polypeptide(L)'
;MGNSFNNLNREIRKFNDVLNTMNILIWDSRTKMPKKGANSRGSQIGSLTSVAREILLSSKMRKLIDDSDNETHNLDNDSFERKTLKHLNEAIEYHDKIPEKIQVRKAEIEPLAHNAWAEAREKKDFSIFKPLLEEQVNIAIEQAHCIGFEDHPYDALMQRFEPGETVKSLKKLFDVLKVGLGDILKETAKVKKPDKSFLYNRYPIDKQIEFSTKIANKFGYDFERGRLDSTVHPFEISFTRDDVRITTRYYENFINPSLFGTLHEAGHGIYEQNISEEFTRTAMTTDFLSFYAVGGVSFGAHESQSRLYENHIGRSKIFW
;
A
#
# COMPACT_ATOMS: atom_id res chain seq x y z
N MET A 1 25.79 15.85 -14.24
CA MET A 1 25.62 15.07 -13.00
C MET A 1 26.94 14.42 -12.68
N GLY A 2 27.44 14.58 -11.47
CA GLY A 2 28.70 13.98 -11.05
C GLY A 2 28.61 12.46 -10.87
N ASN A 3 29.74 11.87 -10.56
CA ASN A 3 29.86 10.42 -10.53
C ASN A 3 29.22 9.80 -9.27
N SER A 4 29.19 10.53 -8.14
CA SER A 4 28.69 10.03 -6.84
C SER A 4 27.18 9.83 -6.84
N PHE A 5 26.43 10.83 -7.28
CA PHE A 5 24.98 10.74 -7.36
C PHE A 5 24.49 9.67 -8.35
N ASN A 6 25.18 9.48 -9.48
CA ASN A 6 24.88 8.38 -10.41
C ASN A 6 25.15 7.00 -9.79
N ASN A 7 26.21 6.86 -8.99
CA ASN A 7 26.49 5.62 -8.26
C ASN A 7 25.45 5.37 -7.15
N LEU A 8 25.01 6.41 -6.45
CA LEU A 8 23.93 6.35 -5.48
C LEU A 8 22.64 5.83 -6.14
N ASN A 9 22.25 6.40 -7.28
CA ASN A 9 21.07 5.93 -8.02
C ASN A 9 21.18 4.45 -8.47
N ARG A 10 22.37 3.93 -8.73
CA ARG A 10 22.54 2.50 -9.02
C ARG A 10 22.24 1.62 -7.80
N GLU A 11 22.64 2.05 -6.60
CA GLU A 11 22.30 1.31 -5.37
C GLU A 11 20.81 1.43 -5.03
N ILE A 12 20.20 2.59 -5.25
CA ILE A 12 18.74 2.77 -5.11
C ILE A 12 18.00 1.81 -6.04
N ARG A 13 18.40 1.67 -7.29
CA ARG A 13 17.80 0.72 -8.24
C ARG A 13 17.88 -0.72 -7.77
N LYS A 14 19.02 -1.15 -7.22
CA LYS A 14 19.16 -2.50 -6.65
C LYS A 14 18.23 -2.72 -5.46
N PHE A 15 18.14 -1.73 -4.58
CA PHE A 15 17.22 -1.77 -3.46
C PHE A 15 15.77 -1.88 -3.96
N ASN A 16 15.36 -1.05 -4.91
CA ASN A 16 14.05 -1.07 -5.53
C ASN A 16 13.73 -2.44 -6.18
N ASP A 17 14.70 -3.07 -6.87
CA ASP A 17 14.51 -4.39 -7.47
C ASP A 17 14.27 -5.48 -6.42
N VAL A 18 14.93 -5.40 -5.24
CA VAL A 18 14.67 -6.31 -4.11
C VAL A 18 13.25 -6.10 -3.58
N LEU A 19 12.82 -4.85 -3.38
CA LEU A 19 11.45 -4.55 -2.95
C LEU A 19 10.42 -5.07 -3.94
N ASN A 20 10.61 -4.84 -5.22
CA ASN A 20 9.68 -5.31 -6.24
C ASN A 20 9.60 -6.84 -6.29
N THR A 21 10.71 -7.53 -6.03
CA THR A 21 10.69 -9.00 -5.85
C THR A 21 9.87 -9.41 -4.63
N MET A 22 10.01 -8.72 -3.49
CA MET A 22 9.18 -8.96 -2.31
C MET A 22 7.69 -8.74 -2.61
N ASN A 23 7.36 -7.69 -3.35
CA ASN A 23 5.97 -7.37 -3.69
C ASN A 23 5.33 -8.42 -4.61
N ILE A 24 6.09 -9.02 -5.53
CA ILE A 24 5.62 -10.18 -6.31
C ILE A 24 5.26 -11.33 -5.35
N LEU A 25 6.09 -11.61 -4.35
CA LEU A 25 5.82 -12.64 -3.35
C LEU A 25 4.60 -12.31 -2.48
N ILE A 26 4.41 -11.03 -2.14
CA ILE A 26 3.23 -10.55 -1.40
C ILE A 26 1.97 -10.69 -2.26
N TRP A 27 2.00 -10.25 -3.52
CA TRP A 27 0.89 -10.43 -4.44
C TRP A 27 0.50 -11.90 -4.59
N ASP A 28 1.48 -12.78 -4.83
CA ASP A 28 1.24 -14.21 -4.97
C ASP A 28 0.64 -14.81 -3.70
N SER A 29 1.13 -14.40 -2.52
CA SER A 29 0.62 -14.89 -1.23
C SER A 29 -0.87 -14.60 -1.00
N ARG A 30 -1.37 -13.51 -1.59
CA ARG A 30 -2.76 -13.06 -1.46
C ARG A 30 -3.67 -13.51 -2.60
N THR A 31 -3.12 -14.09 -3.67
CA THR A 31 -3.87 -14.43 -4.89
C THR A 31 -3.75 -15.89 -5.32
N LYS A 32 -2.56 -16.41 -5.54
CA LYS A 32 -2.31 -17.71 -6.20
C LYS A 32 -1.60 -18.73 -5.33
N MET A 33 -0.94 -18.32 -4.26
CA MET A 33 -0.16 -19.23 -3.41
C MET A 33 -1.03 -20.33 -2.78
N PRO A 34 -0.61 -21.59 -2.82
CA PRO A 34 -1.26 -22.66 -2.04
C PRO A 34 -1.25 -22.36 -0.54
N LYS A 35 -2.35 -22.63 0.18
CA LYS A 35 -2.51 -22.32 1.62
C LYS A 35 -1.35 -22.84 2.49
N LYS A 36 -0.80 -24.02 2.19
CA LYS A 36 0.33 -24.61 2.94
C LYS A 36 1.68 -23.92 2.69
N GLY A 37 1.77 -23.04 1.69
CA GLY A 37 3.00 -22.30 1.36
C GLY A 37 3.30 -21.12 2.30
N ALA A 38 2.39 -20.75 3.21
CA ALA A 38 2.48 -19.53 4.00
C ALA A 38 3.75 -19.40 4.85
N ASN A 39 4.16 -20.49 5.53
CA ASN A 39 5.38 -20.47 6.35
C ASN A 39 6.63 -20.21 5.49
N SER A 40 6.79 -20.94 4.38
CA SER A 40 7.92 -20.74 3.48
C SER A 40 7.92 -19.36 2.86
N ARG A 41 6.73 -18.81 2.53
CA ARG A 41 6.60 -17.47 2.00
C ARG A 41 6.97 -16.40 3.03
N GLY A 42 6.57 -16.56 4.29
CA GLY A 42 7.01 -15.68 5.39
C GLY A 42 8.53 -15.63 5.50
N SER A 43 9.18 -16.80 5.54
CA SER A 43 10.65 -16.89 5.59
C SER A 43 11.33 -16.25 4.36
N GLN A 44 10.78 -16.44 3.15
CA GLN A 44 11.30 -15.81 1.93
C GLN A 44 11.22 -14.28 2.00
N ILE A 45 10.08 -13.74 2.43
CA ILE A 45 9.88 -12.28 2.58
C ILE A 45 10.80 -11.74 3.67
N GLY A 46 10.91 -12.44 4.82
CA GLY A 46 11.82 -12.08 5.90
C GLY A 46 13.28 -12.01 5.45
N SER A 47 13.76 -12.99 4.68
CA SER A 47 15.12 -12.98 4.11
C SER A 47 15.35 -11.81 3.17
N LEU A 48 14.39 -11.50 2.29
CA LEU A 48 14.50 -10.35 1.38
C LEU A 48 14.42 -9.02 2.16
N THR A 49 13.66 -8.95 3.24
CA THR A 49 13.65 -7.80 4.15
C THR A 49 15.03 -7.54 4.75
N SER A 50 15.73 -8.59 5.20
CA SER A 50 17.11 -8.47 5.67
C SER A 50 18.04 -7.97 4.57
N VAL A 51 17.96 -8.52 3.35
CA VAL A 51 18.77 -8.08 2.21
C VAL A 51 18.51 -6.61 1.86
N ALA A 52 17.25 -6.18 1.83
CA ALA A 52 16.89 -4.78 1.58
C ALA A 52 17.48 -3.87 2.67
N ARG A 53 17.38 -4.27 3.94
CA ARG A 53 17.95 -3.54 5.06
C ARG A 53 19.49 -3.46 5.00
N GLU A 54 20.17 -4.56 4.67
CA GLU A 54 21.60 -4.59 4.47
C GLU A 54 22.06 -3.61 3.38
N ILE A 55 21.34 -3.54 2.25
CA ILE A 55 21.65 -2.58 1.18
C ILE A 55 21.50 -1.15 1.70
N LEU A 56 20.36 -0.83 2.31
CA LEU A 56 20.04 0.53 2.77
C LEU A 56 21.00 1.04 3.85
N LEU A 57 21.34 0.19 4.82
CA LEU A 57 22.16 0.57 5.97
C LEU A 57 23.67 0.32 5.76
N SER A 58 24.08 -0.13 4.57
CA SER A 58 25.48 -0.42 4.29
C SER A 58 26.37 0.82 4.43
N SER A 59 27.64 0.59 4.81
CA SER A 59 28.66 1.65 4.79
C SER A 59 28.86 2.25 3.40
N LYS A 60 28.63 1.44 2.35
CA LYS A 60 28.67 1.90 0.96
C LYS A 60 27.55 2.90 0.67
N MET A 61 26.31 2.62 1.09
CA MET A 61 25.17 3.52 0.89
C MET A 61 25.40 4.85 1.62
N ARG A 62 25.81 4.80 2.90
CA ARG A 62 26.12 6.00 3.69
C ARG A 62 27.21 6.85 3.04
N LYS A 63 28.30 6.23 2.61
CA LYS A 63 29.36 6.94 1.89
C LYS A 63 28.86 7.59 0.60
N LEU A 64 28.04 6.89 -0.19
CA LEU A 64 27.50 7.45 -1.42
C LEU A 64 26.55 8.62 -1.15
N ILE A 65 25.80 8.60 -0.05
CA ILE A 65 24.97 9.73 0.39
C ILE A 65 25.87 10.92 0.75
N ASP A 66 26.90 10.74 1.57
CA ASP A 66 27.83 11.80 1.96
C ASP A 66 28.54 12.41 0.75
N ASP A 67 29.06 11.56 -0.14
CA ASP A 67 29.74 11.99 -1.36
C ASP A 67 28.77 12.75 -2.30
N SER A 68 27.51 12.30 -2.38
CA SER A 68 26.47 12.96 -3.20
C SER A 68 26.00 14.28 -2.58
N ASP A 69 25.93 14.36 -1.24
CA ASP A 69 25.59 15.60 -0.53
C ASP A 69 26.63 16.68 -0.81
N ASN A 70 27.92 16.33 -0.73
CA ASN A 70 29.03 17.23 -1.09
C ASN A 70 28.98 17.67 -2.56
N GLU A 71 28.53 16.81 -3.48
CA GLU A 71 28.42 17.08 -4.90
C GLU A 71 27.24 17.99 -5.24
N THR A 72 26.14 17.90 -4.47
CA THR A 72 24.86 18.54 -4.77
C THR A 72 24.48 19.68 -3.82
N HIS A 73 25.36 20.05 -2.88
CA HIS A 73 25.06 21.02 -1.81
C HIS A 73 24.63 22.41 -2.32
N ASN A 74 25.04 22.79 -3.54
CA ASN A 74 24.65 24.06 -4.17
C ASN A 74 23.31 24.01 -4.91
N LEU A 75 22.67 22.83 -5.03
CA LEU A 75 21.38 22.72 -5.69
C LEU A 75 20.25 23.18 -4.77
N ASP A 76 19.15 23.58 -5.39
CA ASP A 76 17.92 23.91 -4.69
C ASP A 76 17.43 22.72 -3.85
N ASN A 77 16.90 22.97 -2.66
CA ASN A 77 16.36 21.94 -1.76
C ASN A 77 15.21 21.15 -2.38
N ASP A 78 14.50 21.74 -3.33
CA ASP A 78 13.43 21.10 -4.08
C ASP A 78 13.91 20.30 -5.30
N SER A 79 15.23 20.31 -5.60
CA SER A 79 15.79 19.49 -6.67
C SER A 79 15.62 18.00 -6.40
N PHE A 80 15.60 17.21 -7.47
CA PHE A 80 15.49 15.76 -7.40
C PHE A 80 16.59 15.13 -6.53
N GLU A 81 17.82 15.61 -6.67
CA GLU A 81 18.98 15.16 -5.93
C GLU A 81 18.83 15.41 -4.42
N ARG A 82 18.47 16.62 -4.05
CA ARG A 82 18.31 17.00 -2.64
C ARG A 82 17.15 16.25 -1.97
N LYS A 83 16.03 16.10 -2.67
CA LYS A 83 14.90 15.28 -2.20
C LYS A 83 15.29 13.81 -2.06
N THR A 84 16.08 13.26 -3.01
CA THR A 84 16.60 11.89 -2.90
C THR A 84 17.42 11.69 -1.64
N LEU A 85 18.38 12.60 -1.37
CA LEU A 85 19.21 12.54 -0.18
C LEU A 85 18.41 12.67 1.11
N LYS A 86 17.44 13.58 1.13
CA LYS A 86 16.53 13.75 2.27
C LYS A 86 15.78 12.44 2.59
N HIS A 87 15.13 11.85 1.60
CA HIS A 87 14.39 10.60 1.80
C HIS A 87 15.26 9.43 2.26
N LEU A 88 16.48 9.32 1.74
CA LEU A 88 17.41 8.27 2.19
C LEU A 88 17.89 8.49 3.63
N ASN A 89 18.23 9.72 4.02
CA ASN A 89 18.63 10.04 5.37
C ASN A 89 17.51 9.76 6.39
N GLU A 90 16.28 10.19 6.08
CA GLU A 90 15.10 9.91 6.90
C GLU A 90 14.87 8.39 7.04
N ALA A 91 15.02 7.64 5.95
CA ALA A 91 14.86 6.18 5.97
C ALA A 91 15.95 5.48 6.79
N ILE A 92 17.20 5.90 6.63
CA ILE A 92 18.32 5.33 7.41
C ILE A 92 18.12 5.61 8.90
N GLU A 93 17.78 6.84 9.28
CA GLU A 93 17.49 7.20 10.66
C GLU A 93 16.33 6.35 11.23
N TYR A 94 15.28 6.16 10.46
CA TYR A 94 14.14 5.32 10.85
C TYR A 94 14.57 3.87 11.11
N HIS A 95 15.33 3.27 10.19
CA HIS A 95 15.75 1.87 10.30
C HIS A 95 16.85 1.64 11.33
N ASP A 96 17.71 2.63 11.58
CA ASP A 96 18.71 2.55 12.66
C ASP A 96 18.05 2.45 14.04
N LYS A 97 16.87 3.07 14.22
CA LYS A 97 16.10 3.00 15.47
C LYS A 97 15.43 1.64 15.68
N ILE A 98 15.13 0.88 14.62
CA ILE A 98 14.38 -0.37 14.72
C ILE A 98 15.31 -1.57 14.59
N PRO A 99 15.44 -2.43 15.60
CA PRO A 99 16.20 -3.67 15.51
C PRO A 99 15.73 -4.57 14.38
N GLU A 100 16.67 -5.16 13.63
CA GLU A 100 16.39 -6.03 12.49
C GLU A 100 15.40 -7.15 12.82
N LYS A 101 15.57 -7.79 13.99
CA LYS A 101 14.68 -8.87 14.46
C LYS A 101 13.20 -8.49 14.47
N ILE A 102 12.86 -7.22 14.74
CA ILE A 102 11.48 -6.72 14.74
C ILE A 102 10.96 -6.62 13.30
N GLN A 103 11.78 -6.13 12.37
CA GLN A 103 11.42 -5.99 10.95
C GLN A 103 11.23 -7.36 10.27
N VAL A 104 12.16 -8.28 10.51
CA VAL A 104 12.08 -9.65 9.97
C VAL A 104 10.83 -10.37 10.52
N ARG A 105 10.62 -10.30 11.83
CA ARG A 105 9.45 -10.91 12.49
C ARG A 105 8.13 -10.35 11.94
N LYS A 106 8.07 -9.04 11.67
CA LYS A 106 6.92 -8.41 11.02
C LYS A 106 6.67 -9.00 9.63
N ALA A 107 7.71 -9.09 8.80
CA ALA A 107 7.61 -9.60 7.44
C ALA A 107 7.20 -11.09 7.39
N GLU A 108 7.67 -11.89 8.33
CA GLU A 108 7.34 -13.31 8.43
C GLU A 108 5.88 -13.54 8.85
N ILE A 109 5.36 -12.74 9.79
CA ILE A 109 4.01 -12.93 10.32
C ILE A 109 2.91 -12.50 9.34
N GLU A 110 3.17 -11.55 8.43
CA GLU A 110 2.15 -10.99 7.55
C GLU A 110 1.44 -12.04 6.67
N PRO A 111 2.12 -12.96 5.95
CA PRO A 111 1.45 -14.00 5.18
C PRO A 111 0.67 -14.98 6.05
N LEU A 112 1.17 -15.29 7.25
CA LEU A 112 0.52 -16.18 8.20
C LEU A 112 -0.78 -15.55 8.72
N ALA A 113 -0.71 -14.31 9.13
CA ALA A 113 -1.85 -13.54 9.62
C ALA A 113 -2.92 -13.35 8.53
N HIS A 114 -2.52 -13.08 7.29
CA HIS A 114 -3.46 -12.96 6.18
C HIS A 114 -4.21 -14.28 5.93
N ASN A 115 -3.52 -15.42 5.93
CA ASN A 115 -4.15 -16.72 5.74
C ASN A 115 -5.10 -17.08 6.90
N ALA A 116 -4.67 -16.86 8.14
CA ALA A 116 -5.50 -17.11 9.30
C ALA A 116 -6.74 -16.19 9.33
N TRP A 117 -6.59 -14.93 8.92
CA TRP A 117 -7.71 -14.01 8.78
C TRP A 117 -8.71 -14.47 7.70
N ALA A 118 -8.22 -14.93 6.54
CA ALA A 118 -9.09 -15.43 5.48
C ALA A 118 -9.88 -16.67 5.95
N GLU A 119 -9.23 -17.60 6.66
CA GLU A 119 -9.84 -18.78 7.25
C GLU A 119 -10.86 -18.41 8.35
N ALA A 120 -10.51 -17.47 9.24
CA ALA A 120 -11.39 -16.97 10.30
C ALA A 120 -12.67 -16.36 9.72
N ARG A 121 -12.56 -15.61 8.61
CA ARG A 121 -13.72 -15.07 7.88
C ARG A 121 -14.60 -16.15 7.27
N GLU A 122 -14.00 -17.15 6.62
CA GLU A 122 -14.72 -18.26 6.01
C GLU A 122 -15.49 -19.05 7.07
N LYS A 123 -14.83 -19.37 8.19
CA LYS A 123 -15.42 -20.14 9.30
C LYS A 123 -16.26 -19.29 10.27
N LYS A 124 -16.24 -17.96 10.16
CA LYS A 124 -16.84 -17.00 11.12
C LYS A 124 -16.33 -17.23 12.55
N ASP A 125 -15.05 -17.56 12.68
CA ASP A 125 -14.38 -17.85 13.94
C ASP A 125 -13.13 -16.96 14.12
N PHE A 126 -13.28 -15.90 14.91
CA PHE A 126 -12.22 -14.92 15.18
C PHE A 126 -11.04 -15.54 15.97
N SER A 127 -11.27 -16.62 16.73
CA SER A 127 -10.22 -17.25 17.54
C SER A 127 -9.02 -17.75 16.72
N ILE A 128 -9.26 -18.08 15.44
CA ILE A 128 -8.21 -18.50 14.49
C ILE A 128 -7.23 -17.36 14.19
N PHE A 129 -7.72 -16.13 14.08
CA PHE A 129 -6.89 -14.97 13.72
C PHE A 129 -6.34 -14.23 14.95
N LYS A 130 -7.04 -14.27 16.08
CA LYS A 130 -6.73 -13.49 17.28
C LYS A 130 -5.27 -13.54 17.71
N PRO A 131 -4.60 -14.72 17.85
CA PRO A 131 -3.21 -14.79 18.31
C PRO A 131 -2.24 -14.02 17.39
N LEU A 132 -2.44 -14.12 16.06
CA LEU A 132 -1.60 -13.44 15.08
C LEU A 132 -1.86 -11.94 15.03
N LEU A 133 -3.10 -11.51 15.26
CA LEU A 133 -3.44 -10.10 15.41
C LEU A 133 -2.77 -9.50 16.66
N GLU A 134 -2.84 -10.20 17.80
CA GLU A 134 -2.17 -9.78 19.05
C GLU A 134 -0.67 -9.62 18.83
N GLU A 135 -0.05 -10.55 18.13
CA GLU A 135 1.36 -10.47 17.78
C GLU A 135 1.69 -9.28 16.86
N GLN A 136 0.88 -9.04 15.82
CA GLN A 136 1.04 -7.87 14.95
C GLN A 136 0.92 -6.54 15.74
N VAL A 137 -0.03 -6.46 16.67
CA VAL A 137 -0.19 -5.29 17.55
C VAL A 137 1.03 -5.09 18.44
N ASN A 138 1.56 -6.17 19.05
CA ASN A 138 2.76 -6.11 19.87
C ASN A 138 3.98 -5.63 19.07
N ILE A 139 4.17 -6.16 17.86
CA ILE A 139 5.23 -5.70 16.95
C ILE A 139 5.08 -4.21 16.63
N ALA A 140 3.86 -3.75 16.36
CA ALA A 140 3.59 -2.33 16.06
C ALA A 140 3.92 -1.43 17.29
N ILE A 141 3.58 -1.87 18.50
CA ILE A 141 3.91 -1.17 19.74
C ILE A 141 5.43 -1.12 19.94
N GLU A 142 6.13 -2.26 19.76
CA GLU A 142 7.59 -2.31 19.84
C GLU A 142 8.24 -1.35 18.82
N GLN A 143 7.75 -1.32 17.58
CA GLN A 143 8.23 -0.40 16.56
C GLN A 143 8.02 1.07 16.95
N ALA A 144 6.82 1.42 17.46
CA ALA A 144 6.51 2.78 17.87
C ALA A 144 7.48 3.25 18.98
N HIS A 145 7.79 2.39 19.95
CA HIS A 145 8.75 2.69 21.00
C HIS A 145 10.19 2.84 20.48
N CYS A 146 10.59 2.05 19.51
CA CYS A 146 11.91 2.19 18.88
C CYS A 146 12.06 3.50 18.10
N ILE A 147 11.02 3.88 17.32
CA ILE A 147 11.00 5.12 16.54
C ILE A 147 11.00 6.34 17.47
N GLY A 148 10.24 6.27 18.56
CA GLY A 148 9.97 7.37 19.47
C GLY A 148 8.75 8.19 19.04
N PHE A 149 8.08 8.79 20.01
CA PHE A 149 6.90 9.65 19.81
C PHE A 149 6.81 10.66 20.97
N GLU A 150 6.15 11.79 20.76
CA GLU A 150 5.94 12.79 21.80
C GLU A 150 4.63 12.54 22.56
N ASP A 151 3.49 12.61 21.85
CA ASP A 151 2.16 12.57 22.47
C ASP A 151 1.52 11.16 22.41
N HIS A 152 1.65 10.46 21.28
CA HIS A 152 0.93 9.20 21.07
C HIS A 152 1.75 8.18 20.28
N PRO A 153 1.84 6.90 20.69
CA PRO A 153 2.63 5.89 19.99
C PRO A 153 2.22 5.70 18.52
N TYR A 154 0.96 5.93 18.19
CA TYR A 154 0.48 5.83 16.81
C TYR A 154 1.07 6.91 15.89
N ASP A 155 1.51 8.06 16.44
CA ASP A 155 2.15 9.12 15.65
C ASP A 155 3.43 8.62 14.96
N ALA A 156 4.23 7.81 15.66
CA ALA A 156 5.42 7.19 15.10
C ALA A 156 5.10 6.29 13.89
N LEU A 157 3.98 5.57 13.93
CA LEU A 157 3.57 4.66 12.86
C LEU A 157 2.94 5.40 11.68
N MET A 158 2.25 6.52 11.95
CA MET A 158 1.58 7.34 10.93
C MET A 158 2.56 7.97 9.94
N GLN A 159 3.77 8.31 10.37
CA GLN A 159 4.78 8.93 9.50
C GLN A 159 5.11 8.12 8.25
N ARG A 160 4.82 6.82 8.25
CA ARG A 160 4.99 5.93 7.10
C ARG A 160 3.90 6.07 6.03
N PHE A 161 2.75 6.62 6.40
CA PHE A 161 1.56 6.69 5.55
C PHE A 161 1.17 8.13 5.21
N GLU A 162 1.29 9.02 6.20
CA GLU A 162 0.93 10.43 6.06
C GLU A 162 1.93 11.26 6.88
N PRO A 163 3.11 11.54 6.32
CA PRO A 163 4.15 12.30 7.02
C PRO A 163 3.67 13.68 7.46
N GLY A 164 3.95 14.03 8.71
CA GLY A 164 3.56 15.30 9.29
C GLY A 164 2.22 15.30 10.03
N GLU A 165 1.38 14.26 9.83
CA GLU A 165 0.15 14.12 10.59
C GLU A 165 0.37 13.46 11.96
N THR A 166 -0.53 13.79 12.91
CA THR A 166 -0.54 13.26 14.27
C THR A 166 -1.94 12.80 14.65
N VAL A 167 -2.06 11.97 15.69
CA VAL A 167 -3.37 11.60 16.28
C VAL A 167 -4.14 12.86 16.66
N LYS A 168 -3.46 13.89 17.16
CA LYS A 168 -4.07 15.17 17.56
C LYS A 168 -4.66 15.93 16.37
N SER A 169 -3.94 16.04 15.24
CA SER A 169 -4.41 16.73 14.04
C SER A 169 -5.57 15.95 13.38
N LEU A 170 -5.41 14.62 13.21
CA LEU A 170 -6.45 13.78 12.62
C LEU A 170 -7.69 13.67 13.50
N LYS A 171 -7.53 13.61 14.83
CA LYS A 171 -8.68 13.60 15.74
C LYS A 171 -9.53 14.86 15.57
N LYS A 172 -8.90 16.02 15.47
CA LYS A 172 -9.59 17.29 15.26
C LYS A 172 -10.39 17.28 13.95
N LEU A 173 -9.81 16.76 12.86
CA LEU A 173 -10.48 16.60 11.57
C LEU A 173 -11.64 15.61 11.67
N PHE A 174 -11.41 14.43 12.25
CA PHE A 174 -12.41 13.38 12.35
C PHE A 174 -13.57 13.72 13.30
N ASP A 175 -13.34 14.50 14.35
CA ASP A 175 -14.42 14.98 15.22
C ASP A 175 -15.42 15.85 14.44
N VAL A 176 -14.95 16.71 13.53
CA VAL A 176 -15.80 17.51 12.63
C VAL A 176 -16.55 16.62 11.65
N LEU A 177 -15.84 15.70 10.98
CA LEU A 177 -16.44 14.77 10.03
C LEU A 177 -17.48 13.86 10.69
N LYS A 178 -17.21 13.38 11.91
CA LYS A 178 -18.13 12.52 12.68
C LYS A 178 -19.47 13.20 12.95
N VAL A 179 -19.45 14.49 13.29
CA VAL A 179 -20.69 15.26 13.52
C VAL A 179 -21.47 15.40 12.21
N GLY A 180 -20.82 15.91 11.15
CA GLY A 180 -21.50 16.13 9.87
C GLY A 180 -22.04 14.84 9.24
N LEU A 181 -21.25 13.75 9.23
CA LEU A 181 -21.70 12.45 8.74
C LEU A 181 -22.78 11.85 9.62
N GLY A 182 -22.70 12.05 10.94
CA GLY A 182 -23.74 11.60 11.88
C GLY A 182 -25.09 12.26 11.60
N ASP A 183 -25.10 13.54 11.28
CA ASP A 183 -26.34 14.26 10.94
C ASP A 183 -26.89 13.81 9.58
N ILE A 184 -26.06 13.62 8.57
CA ILE A 184 -26.47 13.03 7.28
C ILE A 184 -27.09 11.65 7.49
N LEU A 185 -26.47 10.79 8.31
CA LEU A 185 -27.01 9.46 8.62
C LEU A 185 -28.36 9.51 9.31
N LYS A 186 -28.56 10.46 10.27
CA LYS A 186 -29.88 10.67 10.92
C LYS A 186 -30.95 11.09 9.92
N GLU A 187 -30.63 12.00 9.01
CA GLU A 187 -31.59 12.43 7.99
C GLU A 187 -31.90 11.33 6.97
N THR A 188 -30.89 10.60 6.50
CA THR A 188 -31.09 9.49 5.58
C THR A 188 -31.87 8.33 6.19
N ALA A 189 -31.78 8.13 7.51
CA ALA A 189 -32.58 7.11 8.22
C ALA A 189 -34.08 7.38 8.22
N LYS A 190 -34.49 8.65 8.03
CA LYS A 190 -35.93 9.05 7.95
C LYS A 190 -36.52 8.80 6.57
N VAL A 191 -35.68 8.60 5.54
CA VAL A 191 -36.15 8.42 4.16
C VAL A 191 -36.47 6.95 3.90
N LYS A 192 -37.50 6.69 3.11
CA LYS A 192 -37.83 5.34 2.65
C LYS A 192 -36.62 4.73 1.92
N LYS A 193 -36.17 3.58 2.39
CA LYS A 193 -35.08 2.86 1.77
C LYS A 193 -35.40 2.49 0.32
N PRO A 194 -34.50 2.74 -0.64
CA PRO A 194 -34.71 2.32 -2.03
C PRO A 194 -34.76 0.79 -2.12
N ASP A 195 -35.47 0.27 -3.12
CA ASP A 195 -35.40 -1.15 -3.45
C ASP A 195 -33.98 -1.52 -3.89
N LYS A 196 -33.41 -2.51 -3.25
CA LYS A 196 -32.07 -3.04 -3.51
C LYS A 196 -32.09 -4.48 -4.04
N SER A 197 -33.26 -5.02 -4.31
CA SER A 197 -33.42 -6.43 -4.72
C SER A 197 -32.62 -6.76 -5.97
N PHE A 198 -32.53 -5.82 -6.92
CA PHE A 198 -31.77 -6.00 -8.15
C PHE A 198 -30.27 -6.25 -7.91
N LEU A 199 -29.68 -5.73 -6.81
CA LEU A 199 -28.27 -5.97 -6.49
C LEU A 199 -27.97 -7.43 -6.13
N TYR A 200 -29.00 -8.18 -5.75
CA TYR A 200 -28.91 -9.56 -5.28
C TYR A 200 -29.44 -10.58 -6.31
N ASN A 201 -29.64 -10.15 -7.55
CA ASN A 201 -29.92 -11.06 -8.66
C ASN A 201 -28.71 -11.98 -8.93
N ARG A 202 -28.94 -13.00 -9.73
CA ARG A 202 -27.83 -13.85 -10.19
C ARG A 202 -26.97 -13.10 -11.23
N TYR A 203 -25.72 -12.88 -10.89
CA TYR A 203 -24.69 -12.27 -11.73
C TYR A 203 -23.56 -13.29 -11.97
N PRO A 204 -23.55 -14.02 -13.08
CA PRO A 204 -22.50 -15.01 -13.38
C PRO A 204 -21.10 -14.42 -13.25
N ILE A 205 -20.19 -15.14 -12.61
CA ILE A 205 -18.84 -14.64 -12.31
C ILE A 205 -18.06 -14.29 -13.59
N ASP A 206 -18.18 -15.09 -14.64
CA ASP A 206 -17.58 -14.82 -15.94
C ASP A 206 -18.03 -13.45 -16.52
N LYS A 207 -19.32 -13.14 -16.39
CA LYS A 207 -19.88 -11.84 -16.80
C LYS A 207 -19.43 -10.67 -15.92
N GLN A 208 -19.27 -10.91 -14.63
CA GLN A 208 -18.69 -9.90 -13.74
C GLN A 208 -17.23 -9.62 -14.09
N ILE A 209 -16.42 -10.63 -14.40
CA ILE A 209 -15.01 -10.48 -14.84
C ILE A 209 -14.96 -9.68 -16.15
N GLU A 210 -15.76 -10.05 -17.15
CA GLU A 210 -15.85 -9.34 -18.42
C GLU A 210 -16.20 -7.86 -18.22
N PHE A 211 -17.22 -7.58 -17.39
CA PHE A 211 -17.67 -6.22 -17.11
C PHE A 211 -16.64 -5.42 -16.31
N SER A 212 -16.05 -6.01 -15.28
CA SER A 212 -15.01 -5.37 -14.47
C SER A 212 -13.79 -4.99 -15.32
N THR A 213 -13.33 -5.89 -16.18
CA THR A 213 -12.24 -5.62 -17.13
C THR A 213 -12.59 -4.49 -18.09
N LYS A 214 -13.78 -4.53 -18.67
CA LYS A 214 -14.26 -3.49 -19.60
C LYS A 214 -14.35 -2.12 -18.95
N ILE A 215 -14.86 -2.05 -17.70
CA ILE A 215 -15.02 -0.77 -17.00
C ILE A 215 -13.68 -0.19 -16.57
N ALA A 216 -12.76 -0.99 -16.04
CA ALA A 216 -11.42 -0.55 -15.68
C ALA A 216 -10.66 -0.01 -16.90
N ASN A 217 -10.73 -0.73 -18.03
CA ASN A 217 -10.13 -0.27 -19.29
C ASN A 217 -10.74 1.05 -19.77
N LYS A 218 -12.09 1.18 -19.69
CA LYS A 218 -12.78 2.41 -20.10
C LYS A 218 -12.37 3.62 -19.25
N PHE A 219 -11.96 3.41 -18.00
CA PHE A 219 -11.46 4.47 -17.11
C PHE A 219 -9.98 4.78 -17.32
N GLY A 220 -9.29 4.03 -18.16
CA GLY A 220 -7.91 4.27 -18.53
C GLY A 220 -6.90 3.34 -17.86
N TYR A 221 -7.35 2.31 -17.12
CA TYR A 221 -6.44 1.28 -16.66
C TYR A 221 -5.96 0.44 -17.84
N ASP A 222 -4.64 0.39 -18.02
CA ASP A 222 -3.97 -0.27 -19.13
C ASP A 222 -3.66 -1.74 -18.78
N PHE A 223 -4.33 -2.68 -19.43
CA PHE A 223 -4.13 -4.10 -19.21
C PHE A 223 -2.86 -4.68 -19.87
N GLU A 224 -2.18 -3.93 -20.75
CA GLU A 224 -0.83 -4.30 -21.22
C GLU A 224 0.23 -4.06 -20.12
N ARG A 225 -0.07 -3.18 -19.15
CA ARG A 225 0.78 -2.84 -18.01
C ARG A 225 0.20 -3.30 -16.68
N GLY A 226 -0.77 -4.21 -16.70
CA GLY A 226 -1.38 -4.71 -15.47
C GLY A 226 -2.35 -5.85 -15.69
N ARG A 227 -2.97 -6.30 -14.59
CA ARG A 227 -3.93 -7.41 -14.59
C ARG A 227 -4.94 -7.28 -13.46
N LEU A 228 -6.10 -7.91 -13.62
CA LEU A 228 -7.15 -8.01 -12.61
C LEU A 228 -7.29 -9.46 -12.16
N ASP A 229 -7.08 -9.71 -10.86
CA ASP A 229 -7.23 -11.03 -10.27
C ASP A 229 -8.28 -11.05 -9.13
N SER A 230 -8.75 -12.25 -8.78
CA SER A 230 -9.64 -12.42 -7.63
C SER A 230 -8.86 -12.61 -6.32
N THR A 231 -9.39 -12.03 -5.24
CA THR A 231 -8.82 -12.13 -3.89
C THR A 231 -9.90 -12.10 -2.80
N VAL A 232 -9.51 -12.37 -1.55
CA VAL A 232 -10.41 -12.29 -0.39
C VAL A 232 -10.72 -10.83 -0.02
N HIS A 233 -9.76 -9.94 -0.12
CA HIS A 233 -9.89 -8.50 0.09
C HIS A 233 -9.19 -7.77 -1.05
N PRO A 234 -9.92 -6.99 -1.86
CA PRO A 234 -9.34 -6.23 -2.95
C PRO A 234 -8.13 -5.39 -2.52
N PHE A 235 -7.15 -5.29 -3.37
CA PHE A 235 -5.97 -4.43 -3.22
C PHE A 235 -5.34 -4.16 -4.59
N GLU A 236 -4.65 -3.05 -4.69
CA GLU A 236 -3.69 -2.74 -5.73
C GLU A 236 -2.27 -3.03 -5.23
N ILE A 237 -1.37 -3.40 -6.13
CA ILE A 237 0.05 -3.47 -5.89
C ILE A 237 0.81 -3.19 -7.19
N SER A 238 1.76 -2.25 -7.13
CA SER A 238 2.63 -1.89 -8.23
C SER A 238 4.07 -2.35 -8.00
N PHE A 239 4.76 -2.66 -9.06
CA PHE A 239 6.19 -2.98 -9.05
C PHE A 239 6.95 -1.89 -9.81
N THR A 240 6.41 -1.49 -10.94
CA THR A 240 6.77 -0.31 -11.69
C THR A 240 5.50 0.23 -12.34
N ARG A 241 5.55 1.41 -12.97
CA ARG A 241 4.44 1.93 -13.79
C ARG A 241 3.97 0.96 -14.90
N ASP A 242 4.81 -0.02 -15.26
CA ASP A 242 4.57 -0.97 -16.35
C ASP A 242 4.20 -2.38 -15.85
N ASP A 243 4.09 -2.59 -14.52
CA ASP A 243 3.49 -3.78 -13.91
C ASP A 243 2.73 -3.36 -12.64
N VAL A 244 1.47 -2.98 -12.83
CA VAL A 244 0.54 -2.52 -11.79
C VAL A 244 -0.63 -3.49 -11.73
N ARG A 245 -0.82 -4.19 -10.63
CA ARG A 245 -1.81 -5.26 -10.50
C ARG A 245 -2.92 -4.87 -9.56
N ILE A 246 -4.14 -5.07 -10.01
CA ILE A 246 -5.35 -4.82 -9.22
C ILE A 246 -6.09 -6.13 -8.96
N THR A 247 -6.84 -6.15 -7.89
CA THR A 247 -7.62 -7.33 -7.52
C THR A 247 -9.06 -6.94 -7.17
N THR A 248 -9.99 -7.89 -7.26
CA THR A 248 -11.37 -7.68 -6.85
C THR A 248 -11.98 -8.94 -6.27
N ARG A 249 -13.22 -8.88 -5.82
CA ARG A 249 -13.93 -10.02 -5.26
C ARG A 249 -15.29 -10.21 -5.93
N TYR A 250 -15.58 -11.43 -6.35
CA TYR A 250 -16.81 -11.79 -7.05
C TYR A 250 -17.75 -12.60 -6.16
N TYR A 251 -19.06 -12.30 -6.24
CA TYR A 251 -20.13 -13.09 -5.67
C TYR A 251 -21.26 -13.25 -6.70
N GLU A 252 -21.73 -14.48 -6.94
CA GLU A 252 -22.79 -14.74 -7.92
C GLU A 252 -24.10 -13.99 -7.66
N ASN A 253 -24.39 -13.69 -6.40
CA ASN A 253 -25.64 -13.08 -5.96
C ASN A 253 -25.48 -11.66 -5.41
N PHE A 254 -24.36 -10.98 -5.68
CA PHE A 254 -24.14 -9.61 -5.22
C PHE A 254 -23.05 -8.92 -6.04
N ILE A 255 -23.44 -8.03 -6.95
CA ILE A 255 -22.54 -7.38 -7.92
C ILE A 255 -21.65 -6.28 -7.31
N ASN A 256 -22.10 -5.61 -6.22
CA ASN A 256 -21.42 -4.42 -5.71
C ASN A 256 -19.93 -4.62 -5.40
N PRO A 257 -19.49 -5.72 -4.75
CA PRO A 257 -18.09 -5.88 -4.42
C PRO A 257 -17.17 -5.94 -5.66
N SER A 258 -17.59 -6.61 -6.74
CA SER A 258 -16.80 -6.68 -7.96
C SER A 258 -16.76 -5.36 -8.70
N LEU A 259 -17.89 -4.66 -8.83
CA LEU A 259 -17.95 -3.38 -9.54
C LEU A 259 -17.20 -2.28 -8.79
N PHE A 260 -17.61 -1.98 -7.57
CA PHE A 260 -17.03 -0.87 -6.82
C PHE A 260 -15.60 -1.15 -6.34
N GLY A 261 -15.29 -2.41 -6.02
CA GLY A 261 -13.92 -2.83 -5.76
C GLY A 261 -13.02 -2.65 -6.98
N THR A 262 -13.48 -3.03 -8.17
CA THR A 262 -12.71 -2.80 -9.39
C THR A 262 -12.51 -1.31 -9.69
N LEU A 263 -13.53 -0.47 -9.51
CA LEU A 263 -13.41 0.98 -9.69
C LEU A 263 -12.40 1.60 -8.72
N HIS A 264 -12.43 1.16 -7.46
CA HIS A 264 -11.51 1.59 -6.42
C HIS A 264 -10.07 1.22 -6.76
N GLU A 265 -9.81 -0.08 -6.99
CA GLU A 265 -8.46 -0.55 -7.29
C GLU A 265 -7.94 -0.04 -8.64
N ALA A 266 -8.82 0.15 -9.63
CA ALA A 266 -8.44 0.79 -10.89
C ALA A 266 -8.02 2.26 -10.68
N GLY A 267 -8.65 2.97 -9.72
CA GLY A 267 -8.22 4.32 -9.34
C GLY A 267 -6.79 4.34 -8.83
N HIS A 268 -6.43 3.44 -7.92
CA HIS A 268 -5.05 3.24 -7.47
C HIS A 268 -4.13 2.85 -8.64
N GLY A 269 -4.55 1.88 -9.46
CA GLY A 269 -3.74 1.40 -10.57
C GLY A 269 -3.49 2.46 -11.64
N ILE A 270 -4.47 3.30 -11.95
CA ILE A 270 -4.30 4.42 -12.88
C ILE A 270 -3.33 5.46 -12.30
N TYR A 271 -3.36 5.72 -10.99
CA TYR A 271 -2.37 6.58 -10.34
C TYR A 271 -0.95 6.07 -10.61
N GLU A 272 -0.69 4.81 -10.33
CA GLU A 272 0.64 4.19 -10.49
C GLU A 272 1.08 4.09 -11.97
N GLN A 273 0.19 3.72 -12.87
CA GLN A 273 0.48 3.66 -14.32
C GLN A 273 0.81 5.02 -14.94
N ASN A 274 0.39 6.13 -14.32
CA ASN A 274 0.63 7.49 -14.81
C ASN A 274 1.81 8.19 -14.13
N ILE A 275 2.56 7.52 -13.26
CA ILE A 275 3.83 8.05 -12.78
C ILE A 275 4.77 8.27 -13.97
N SER A 276 5.44 9.43 -14.01
CA SER A 276 6.39 9.74 -15.08
C SER A 276 7.52 8.70 -15.15
N GLU A 277 7.91 8.31 -16.36
CA GLU A 277 8.93 7.27 -16.59
C GLU A 277 10.27 7.59 -15.93
N GLU A 278 10.65 8.86 -15.89
CA GLU A 278 11.87 9.35 -15.25
C GLU A 278 12.00 9.02 -13.78
N PHE A 279 10.86 8.80 -13.07
CA PHE A 279 10.83 8.43 -11.65
C PHE A 279 10.89 6.92 -11.42
N THR A 280 10.83 6.11 -12.47
CA THR A 280 10.88 4.65 -12.34
C THR A 280 12.19 4.19 -11.73
N ARG A 281 12.13 3.38 -10.67
CA ARG A 281 13.28 2.86 -9.92
C ARG A 281 14.17 3.95 -9.32
N THR A 282 13.57 5.06 -8.90
CA THR A 282 14.23 6.16 -8.19
C THR A 282 13.75 6.26 -6.75
N ALA A 283 14.33 7.17 -5.98
CA ALA A 283 13.88 7.44 -4.62
C ALA A 283 12.43 7.94 -4.55
N MET A 284 11.91 8.55 -5.63
CA MET A 284 10.55 9.09 -5.67
C MET A 284 9.48 7.99 -5.80
N THR A 285 9.84 6.79 -6.20
CA THR A 285 8.94 5.64 -6.38
C THR A 285 9.35 4.44 -5.51
N THR A 286 10.15 4.67 -4.48
CA THR A 286 10.66 3.61 -3.60
C THR A 286 10.25 3.89 -2.17
N ASP A 287 9.48 2.99 -1.55
CA ASP A 287 9.16 3.08 -0.13
C ASP A 287 10.31 2.52 0.74
N PHE A 288 11.22 3.40 1.10
CA PHE A 288 12.33 3.05 1.98
C PHE A 288 11.92 2.79 3.43
N LEU A 289 10.75 3.26 3.87
CA LEU A 289 10.32 3.14 5.27
C LEU A 289 9.60 1.82 5.54
N SER A 290 8.64 1.47 4.68
CA SER A 290 7.81 0.28 4.89
C SER A 290 8.33 -0.95 4.16
N PHE A 291 9.26 -0.78 3.22
CA PHE A 291 9.69 -1.81 2.30
C PHE A 291 8.52 -2.40 1.50
N TYR A 292 7.63 -1.52 1.07
CA TYR A 292 6.46 -1.88 0.29
C TYR A 292 6.44 -1.10 -1.04
N ALA A 293 5.78 -1.64 -2.05
CA ALA A 293 5.82 -1.10 -3.39
C ALA A 293 4.76 -0.02 -3.64
N VAL A 294 4.71 1.01 -2.88
CA VAL A 294 3.83 2.14 -3.21
C VAL A 294 4.67 3.36 -3.51
N GLY A 295 4.51 3.90 -4.71
CA GLY A 295 5.28 5.04 -5.18
C GLY A 295 4.91 6.38 -4.55
N GLY A 296 3.85 6.46 -3.76
CA GLY A 296 3.39 7.70 -3.15
C GLY A 296 3.81 7.85 -1.70
N VAL A 297 4.24 9.06 -1.30
CA VAL A 297 4.54 9.39 0.09
C VAL A 297 3.25 9.51 0.90
N SER A 298 2.16 10.04 0.32
CA SER A 298 0.86 10.20 0.95
C SER A 298 -0.12 9.12 0.52
N PHE A 299 -0.51 8.26 1.44
CA PHE A 299 -1.60 7.31 1.23
C PHE A 299 -2.95 8.01 1.05
N GLY A 300 -3.13 9.18 1.68
CA GLY A 300 -4.32 10.01 1.49
C GLY A 300 -4.47 10.50 0.06
N ALA A 301 -3.38 10.94 -0.59
CA ALA A 301 -3.40 11.32 -2.00
C ALA A 301 -3.71 10.13 -2.92
N HIS A 302 -3.11 8.97 -2.65
CA HIS A 302 -3.33 7.73 -3.40
C HIS A 302 -4.79 7.24 -3.26
N GLU A 303 -5.32 7.24 -2.03
CA GLU A 303 -6.71 6.90 -1.73
C GLU A 303 -7.71 7.91 -2.31
N SER A 304 -7.35 9.19 -2.43
CA SER A 304 -8.23 10.18 -3.04
C SER A 304 -8.53 9.86 -4.50
N GLN A 305 -7.57 9.29 -5.22
CA GLN A 305 -7.73 8.85 -6.60
C GLN A 305 -8.68 7.64 -6.69
N SER A 306 -8.54 6.65 -5.83
CA SER A 306 -9.46 5.50 -5.78
C SER A 306 -10.88 5.94 -5.43
N ARG A 307 -11.04 6.85 -4.48
CA ARG A 307 -12.34 7.41 -4.08
C ARG A 307 -12.97 8.28 -5.17
N LEU A 308 -12.17 8.97 -6.00
CA LEU A 308 -12.68 9.67 -7.16
C LEU A 308 -13.43 8.70 -8.08
N TYR A 309 -12.80 7.59 -8.45
CA TYR A 309 -13.43 6.61 -9.36
C TYR A 309 -14.57 5.85 -8.69
N GLU A 310 -14.39 5.35 -7.48
CA GLU A 310 -15.44 4.60 -6.78
C GLU A 310 -16.63 5.47 -6.40
N ASN A 311 -16.39 6.59 -5.70
CA ASN A 311 -17.46 7.34 -5.05
C ASN A 311 -17.97 8.50 -5.90
N HIS A 312 -17.08 9.35 -6.43
CA HIS A 312 -17.52 10.54 -7.17
C HIS A 312 -18.03 10.17 -8.57
N ILE A 313 -17.39 9.24 -9.26
CA ILE A 313 -17.81 8.80 -10.60
C ILE A 313 -18.76 7.62 -10.48
N GLY A 314 -18.32 6.50 -9.95
CA GLY A 314 -19.04 5.22 -9.95
C GLY A 314 -20.39 5.24 -9.22
N ARG A 315 -20.56 6.13 -8.23
CA ARG A 315 -21.82 6.31 -7.50
C ARG A 315 -22.61 7.53 -7.97
N SER A 316 -22.17 8.19 -9.04
CA SER A 316 -22.89 9.35 -9.58
C SER A 316 -24.08 8.92 -10.45
N LYS A 317 -25.09 9.81 -10.53
CA LYS A 317 -26.22 9.60 -11.44
C LYS A 317 -25.81 9.58 -12.92
N ILE A 318 -24.71 10.26 -13.29
CA ILE A 318 -24.23 10.34 -14.67
C ILE A 318 -23.61 9.01 -15.10
N PHE A 319 -23.00 8.29 -14.19
CA PHE A 319 -22.40 6.98 -14.47
C PHE A 319 -23.48 5.92 -14.82
N TRP A 320 -24.60 5.97 -14.12
CA TRP A 320 -25.75 5.06 -14.30
C TRP A 320 -26.74 5.59 -15.33
#